data_ea01df07e1b8e619da268ef9a3a9c21d
#
_entry.id   ea01df07e1b8e619da268ef9a3a9c21d
#
_cell.length_a   1.000
_cell.length_b   1.000
_cell.length_c   1.000
_cell.angle_alpha   90.00
_cell.angle_beta   90.00
_cell.angle_gamma   90.00
#
_symmetry.space_group_name_H-M   'P 1'
#
loop_
_entity.id
_entity.type
_entity.pdbx_description
1 polymer ?
#
loop_
_entity_poly.entity_id
_entity_poly.type
_entity_poly.pdbx_seq_one_letter_code
_entity_poly.pdbx_strand_id
1 'polypeptide(L)'
;MRIAKVFEEVQAVWKSCSSTGRKVIRSSAMGSRDADFRLRCKIILNLIRGQPAQKIHEVLGCSLSQVYRIARRFVEEGEIGLADRREDNGQTKVDETYQADLLHLVAYDSPQNHGYRRPTWTQELLLLVMEELTGIRISQSRMSRLLGELEIRLGRPKPVVGCPWKKARRIRRLRQLERLIETLPEDEVVLYADEVDINLNPKIGPDYMLRGTQKTVVTPGKNQKRYLAGALDAKTGKLTWVEWDRKDSNLFILQLWQLVKRDYPNAKCIHIILDNYSIHSSHRTRIALAALGDKVRLHFLPPYCPDHNHIERVWRDLHDNVTRNHRCRTMNELMKEVCAYLQTRQQALRHEYAKQCAA
;
A
#
# COMPACT_ATOMS: atom_id res chain seq x y z
N MET A 1 23.86 36.80 43.72
CA MET A 1 24.14 37.81 42.71
C MET A 1 23.04 38.91 42.81
N ARG A 2 23.39 40.19 43.01
CA ARG A 2 22.38 41.25 43.24
C ARG A 2 21.58 41.47 41.96
N ILE A 3 20.27 41.59 42.10
CA ILE A 3 19.27 41.71 41.02
C ILE A 3 19.62 42.82 40.00
N ALA A 4 20.15 43.99 40.47
CA ALA A 4 20.56 45.07 39.61
C ALA A 4 21.67 44.70 38.59
N LYS A 5 22.59 43.82 38.97
CA LYS A 5 23.72 43.39 38.12
C LYS A 5 23.29 42.61 36.88
N VAL A 6 22.26 41.77 37.00
CA VAL A 6 21.73 40.96 35.85
C VAL A 6 21.12 41.83 34.76
N PHE A 7 20.52 42.96 35.11
CA PHE A 7 19.89 43.84 34.12
C PHE A 7 20.94 44.68 33.35
N GLU A 8 22.02 45.10 34.00
CA GLU A 8 23.14 45.75 33.33
C GLU A 8 23.84 44.76 32.35
N GLU A 9 24.00 43.52 32.77
CA GLU A 9 24.57 42.44 31.96
C GLU A 9 23.70 42.16 30.73
N VAL A 10 22.36 42.08 30.87
CA VAL A 10 21.42 41.90 29.72
C VAL A 10 21.57 43.03 28.70
N GLN A 11 21.70 44.30 29.14
CA GLN A 11 21.89 45.43 28.23
C GLN A 11 23.25 45.36 27.51
N ALA A 12 24.32 44.95 28.22
CA ALA A 12 25.63 44.75 27.65
C ALA A 12 25.62 43.66 26.54
N VAL A 13 25.04 42.51 26.83
CA VAL A 13 24.91 41.42 25.87
C VAL A 13 24.03 41.80 24.69
N TRP A 14 22.95 42.55 24.91
CA TRP A 14 22.13 43.05 23.82
C TRP A 14 22.90 43.97 22.85
N LYS A 15 23.79 44.83 23.35
CA LYS A 15 24.63 45.69 22.52
C LYS A 15 25.63 44.86 21.69
N SER A 16 26.11 43.76 22.20
CA SER A 16 27.02 42.83 21.51
C SER A 16 26.34 41.91 20.54
N CYS A 17 25.00 41.68 20.63
CA CYS A 17 24.27 40.88 19.69
C CYS A 17 24.35 41.40 18.25
N SER A 18 24.31 40.50 17.27
CA SER A 18 24.29 40.85 15.85
C SER A 18 23.06 41.70 15.48
N SER A 19 23.17 42.50 14.44
CA SER A 19 22.02 43.26 13.92
C SER A 19 20.86 42.33 13.52
N THR A 20 21.20 41.20 12.95
CA THR A 20 20.23 40.11 12.56
C THR A 20 19.55 39.52 13.78
N GLY A 21 20.30 39.14 14.82
CA GLY A 21 19.74 38.57 16.04
C GLY A 21 18.80 39.55 16.76
N ARG A 22 19.21 40.81 16.89
CA ARG A 22 18.30 41.85 17.44
C ARG A 22 17.02 42.01 16.63
N LYS A 23 17.08 41.88 15.29
CA LYS A 23 15.90 41.92 14.42
C LYS A 23 15.02 40.66 14.64
N VAL A 24 15.62 39.49 14.73
CA VAL A 24 14.90 38.21 15.00
C VAL A 24 14.16 38.30 16.34
N ILE A 25 14.84 38.70 17.43
CA ILE A 25 14.20 38.82 18.75
C ILE A 25 13.01 39.79 18.70
N ARG A 26 13.16 40.95 18.04
CA ARG A 26 12.07 41.91 17.92
C ARG A 26 10.89 41.39 17.10
N SER A 27 11.13 40.77 15.95
CA SER A 27 10.07 40.21 15.12
C SER A 27 9.38 39.04 15.79
N SER A 28 10.16 38.18 16.46
CA SER A 28 9.61 37.01 17.17
C SER A 28 8.77 37.37 18.39
N ALA A 29 9.12 38.45 19.08
CA ALA A 29 8.29 38.97 20.16
C ALA A 29 6.90 39.42 19.70
N MET A 30 6.78 39.83 18.44
CA MET A 30 5.51 40.28 17.86
C MET A 30 4.68 39.16 17.23
N GLY A 31 5.32 38.19 16.56
CA GLY A 31 4.60 37.26 15.71
C GLY A 31 5.13 35.82 15.64
N SER A 32 5.99 35.34 16.56
CA SER A 32 6.40 33.94 16.55
C SER A 32 5.20 33.00 16.79
N ARG A 33 5.13 31.89 16.04
CA ARG A 33 4.14 30.81 16.29
C ARG A 33 4.40 30.08 17.59
N ASP A 34 5.66 29.97 18.04
CA ASP A 34 6.03 29.44 19.34
C ASP A 34 5.70 30.48 20.44
N ALA A 35 4.69 30.18 21.24
CA ALA A 35 4.24 31.07 22.32
C ALA A 35 5.30 31.25 23.41
N ASP A 36 6.06 30.18 23.71
CA ASP A 36 7.10 30.21 24.74
C ASP A 36 8.32 31.00 24.27
N PHE A 37 8.73 30.84 23.02
CA PHE A 37 9.81 31.63 22.43
C PHE A 37 9.41 33.13 22.33
N ARG A 38 8.18 33.42 21.92
CA ARG A 38 7.60 34.76 21.90
C ARG A 38 7.63 35.42 23.28
N LEU A 39 7.26 34.66 24.31
CA LEU A 39 7.30 35.16 25.70
C LEU A 39 8.74 35.46 26.13
N ARG A 40 9.70 34.58 25.85
CA ARG A 40 11.12 34.79 26.18
C ARG A 40 11.65 36.02 25.49
N CYS A 41 11.35 36.24 24.23
CA CYS A 41 11.73 37.48 23.51
C CYS A 41 11.09 38.74 24.11
N LYS A 42 9.81 38.71 24.50
CA LYS A 42 9.14 39.81 25.18
C LYS A 42 9.79 40.17 26.52
N ILE A 43 10.16 39.19 27.31
CA ILE A 43 10.86 39.40 28.59
C ILE A 43 12.18 40.16 28.36
N ILE A 44 13.01 39.71 27.41
CA ILE A 44 14.29 40.36 27.12
C ILE A 44 14.09 41.79 26.61
N LEU A 45 13.16 42.01 25.72
CA LEU A 45 12.88 43.37 25.20
C LEU A 45 12.39 44.33 26.30
N ASN A 46 11.63 43.85 27.27
CA ASN A 46 11.20 44.72 28.40
C ASN A 46 12.36 44.99 29.36
N LEU A 47 13.24 44.00 29.63
CA LEU A 47 14.46 44.22 30.41
C LEU A 47 15.40 45.28 29.76
N ILE A 48 15.58 45.21 28.43
CA ILE A 48 16.40 46.17 27.68
C ILE A 48 15.80 47.58 27.76
N ARG A 49 14.47 47.73 27.83
CA ARG A 49 13.78 49.01 28.01
C ARG A 49 13.85 49.50 29.45
N GLY A 50 14.55 48.85 30.33
CA GLY A 50 14.70 49.22 31.73
C GLY A 50 13.49 48.93 32.61
N GLN A 51 12.56 48.06 32.15
CA GLN A 51 11.41 47.67 32.98
C GLN A 51 11.84 46.76 34.12
N PRO A 52 11.43 47.01 35.35
CA PRO A 52 11.74 46.15 36.49
C PRO A 52 11.05 44.78 36.34
N ALA A 53 11.69 43.73 36.85
CA ALA A 53 11.18 42.35 36.78
C ALA A 53 9.75 42.20 37.32
N GLN A 54 9.41 42.94 38.37
CA GLN A 54 8.07 42.95 38.96
C GLN A 54 7.02 43.38 37.93
N LYS A 55 7.30 44.46 37.21
CA LYS A 55 6.38 45.00 36.18
C LYS A 55 6.27 44.03 34.98
N ILE A 56 7.38 43.37 34.61
CA ILE A 56 7.36 42.35 33.56
C ILE A 56 6.52 41.16 33.95
N HIS A 57 6.62 40.69 35.21
CA HIS A 57 5.77 39.67 35.79
C HIS A 57 4.28 40.00 35.68
N GLU A 58 3.90 41.23 36.10
CA GLU A 58 2.52 41.69 36.05
C GLU A 58 1.95 41.81 34.64
N VAL A 59 2.74 42.39 33.71
CA VAL A 59 2.28 42.66 32.35
C VAL A 59 2.26 41.39 31.48
N LEU A 60 3.22 40.46 31.64
CA LEU A 60 3.32 39.29 30.80
C LEU A 60 2.72 38.02 31.44
N GLY A 61 2.25 38.08 32.67
CA GLY A 61 1.67 36.93 33.38
C GLY A 61 2.66 35.79 33.64
N CYS A 62 3.97 36.08 33.71
CA CYS A 62 5.01 35.05 33.91
C CYS A 62 5.61 35.19 35.33
N SER A 63 6.14 34.10 35.90
CA SER A 63 6.74 34.14 37.26
C SER A 63 8.03 34.97 37.29
N LEU A 64 8.33 35.62 38.41
CA LEU A 64 9.63 36.32 38.60
C LEU A 64 10.83 35.38 38.39
N SER A 65 10.75 34.14 38.88
CA SER A 65 11.77 33.11 38.65
C SER A 65 12.00 32.86 37.13
N GLN A 66 10.96 32.93 36.38
CA GLN A 66 11.06 32.77 34.89
C GLN A 66 11.75 33.98 34.27
N VAL A 67 11.43 35.21 34.67
CA VAL A 67 12.11 36.42 34.21
C VAL A 67 13.60 36.34 34.47
N TYR A 68 14.01 36.00 35.69
CA TYR A 68 15.43 35.85 36.06
C TYR A 68 16.14 34.72 35.35
N ARG A 69 15.49 33.58 35.18
CA ARG A 69 16.06 32.45 34.46
C ARG A 69 16.32 32.79 33.00
N ILE A 70 15.39 33.46 32.34
CA ILE A 70 15.52 33.86 30.94
C ILE A 70 16.60 34.93 30.81
N ALA A 71 16.64 35.92 31.70
CA ALA A 71 17.69 36.93 31.73
C ALA A 71 19.09 36.31 31.87
N ARG A 72 19.27 35.37 32.80
CA ARG A 72 20.55 34.66 33.00
C ARG A 72 20.96 33.89 31.76
N ARG A 73 20.05 33.12 31.15
CA ARG A 73 20.34 32.37 29.92
C ARG A 73 20.73 33.28 28.77
N PHE A 74 20.09 34.43 28.66
CA PHE A 74 20.46 35.41 27.63
C PHE A 74 21.82 36.05 27.91
N VAL A 75 22.19 36.26 29.17
CA VAL A 75 23.52 36.78 29.55
C VAL A 75 24.60 35.75 29.24
N GLU A 76 24.37 34.47 29.53
CA GLU A 76 25.32 33.38 29.37
C GLU A 76 25.52 33.00 27.88
N GLU A 77 24.45 33.05 27.08
CA GLU A 77 24.44 32.38 25.75
C GLU A 77 23.94 33.33 24.64
N GLY A 78 23.58 34.55 24.95
CA GLY A 78 23.06 35.50 23.96
C GLY A 78 21.72 35.03 23.34
N GLU A 79 21.58 35.22 22.03
CA GLU A 79 20.36 34.89 21.24
C GLU A 79 20.00 33.42 21.34
N ILE A 80 20.99 32.51 21.33
CA ILE A 80 20.84 31.04 21.39
C ILE A 80 20.19 30.64 22.72
N GLY A 81 20.47 31.35 23.81
CA GLY A 81 19.85 31.12 25.12
C GLY A 81 18.34 31.27 25.16
N LEU A 82 17.72 31.87 24.14
CA LEU A 82 16.27 31.99 24.03
C LEU A 82 15.59 30.80 23.32
N ALA A 83 16.35 29.92 22.66
CA ALA A 83 15.81 28.74 22.00
C ALA A 83 15.16 27.73 23.00
N ASP A 84 14.23 26.92 22.52
CA ASP A 84 13.69 25.82 23.32
C ASP A 84 14.70 24.68 23.37
N ARG A 85 14.97 24.21 24.57
CA ARG A 85 15.89 23.08 24.81
C ARG A 85 15.16 21.87 25.39
N ARG A 86 13.82 21.84 25.32
CA ARG A 86 13.07 20.70 25.82
C ARG A 86 13.36 19.43 25.01
N GLU A 87 13.71 19.58 23.74
CA GLU A 87 14.10 18.49 22.86
C GLU A 87 15.51 17.94 23.19
N ASP A 88 16.42 18.78 23.75
CA ASP A 88 17.77 18.36 24.11
C ASP A 88 17.88 17.81 25.56
N ASN A 89 16.82 17.87 26.34
CA ASN A 89 16.80 17.54 27.77
C ASN A 89 16.54 16.06 28.09
N GLY A 90 17.04 15.12 27.29
CA GLY A 90 16.96 13.72 27.62
C GLY A 90 17.72 12.84 26.63
N GLN A 91 18.41 11.83 27.15
CA GLN A 91 18.87 10.73 26.29
C GLN A 91 17.66 10.13 25.58
N THR A 92 17.71 10.11 24.27
CA THR A 92 16.67 9.48 23.45
C THR A 92 16.68 7.99 23.79
N LYS A 93 15.67 7.51 24.51
CA LYS A 93 15.57 6.07 24.86
C LYS A 93 15.50 5.17 23.63
N VAL A 94 15.12 5.75 22.49
CA VAL A 94 14.96 5.05 21.20
C VAL A 94 16.10 5.50 20.32
N ASP A 95 17.16 4.72 20.28
CA ASP A 95 18.31 4.89 19.40
C ASP A 95 18.13 4.13 18.07
N GLU A 96 19.13 4.18 17.21
CA GLU A 96 19.13 3.48 15.91
C GLU A 96 19.07 1.96 16.08
N THR A 97 19.65 1.41 17.14
CA THR A 97 19.61 -0.03 17.45
C THR A 97 18.20 -0.48 17.78
N TYR A 98 17.53 0.26 18.66
CA TYR A 98 16.11 -0.01 18.98
C TYR A 98 15.22 0.02 17.74
N GLN A 99 15.45 0.99 16.85
CA GLN A 99 14.70 1.11 15.59
C GLN A 99 14.97 -0.07 14.65
N ALA A 100 16.22 -0.50 14.53
CA ALA A 100 16.59 -1.66 13.71
C ALA A 100 15.97 -2.95 14.25
N ASP A 101 15.98 -3.17 15.57
CA ASP A 101 15.34 -4.33 16.20
C ASP A 101 13.83 -4.34 15.99
N LEU A 102 13.19 -3.18 16.13
CA LEU A 102 11.75 -3.05 15.86
C LEU A 102 11.40 -3.35 14.39
N LEU A 103 12.20 -2.83 13.44
CA LEU A 103 12.02 -3.13 12.01
C LEU A 103 12.20 -4.62 11.72
N HIS A 104 13.24 -5.25 12.29
CA HIS A 104 13.48 -6.68 12.15
C HIS A 104 12.30 -7.49 12.71
N LEU A 105 11.83 -7.15 13.91
CA LEU A 105 10.71 -7.81 14.57
C LEU A 105 9.43 -7.78 13.72
N VAL A 106 9.10 -6.61 13.18
CA VAL A 106 7.88 -6.45 12.35
C VAL A 106 8.01 -7.12 10.98
N ALA A 107 9.19 -7.09 10.36
CA ALA A 107 9.38 -7.55 8.98
C ALA A 107 9.62 -9.06 8.88
N TYR A 108 10.30 -9.66 9.86
CA TYR A 108 10.83 -11.02 9.73
C TYR A 108 10.46 -11.97 10.86
N ASP A 109 9.76 -11.48 11.89
CA ASP A 109 9.44 -12.25 13.07
C ASP A 109 7.93 -12.27 13.38
N SER A 110 7.52 -13.10 14.33
CA SER A 110 6.13 -13.23 14.75
C SER A 110 6.03 -13.34 16.27
N PRO A 111 4.90 -12.91 16.88
CA PRO A 111 4.68 -13.06 18.32
C PRO A 111 4.82 -14.50 18.82
N GLN A 112 4.57 -15.49 17.97
CA GLN A 112 4.66 -16.90 18.33
C GLN A 112 6.10 -17.34 18.69
N ASN A 113 7.11 -16.73 18.06
CA ASN A 113 8.52 -17.01 18.37
C ASN A 113 8.94 -16.46 19.75
N HIS A 114 8.13 -15.56 20.32
CA HIS A 114 8.28 -14.99 21.65
C HIS A 114 7.30 -15.58 22.69
N GLY A 115 6.73 -16.77 22.40
CA GLY A 115 5.86 -17.49 23.34
C GLY A 115 4.39 -17.05 23.34
N TYR A 116 3.98 -16.13 22.48
CA TYR A 116 2.59 -15.70 22.37
C TYR A 116 1.81 -16.59 21.41
N ARG A 117 0.56 -16.94 21.74
CA ARG A 117 -0.29 -17.76 20.85
C ARG A 117 -0.80 -17.00 19.61
N ARG A 118 -0.79 -15.68 19.67
CA ARG A 118 -1.30 -14.82 18.60
C ARG A 118 -0.27 -14.73 17.44
N PRO A 119 -0.70 -14.90 16.17
CA PRO A 119 0.22 -14.85 15.02
C PRO A 119 0.46 -13.43 14.47
N THR A 120 -0.21 -12.41 15.01
CA THR A 120 -0.14 -11.04 14.49
C THR A 120 0.30 -10.06 15.55
N TRP A 121 1.20 -9.14 15.19
CA TRP A 121 1.64 -8.07 16.06
C TRP A 121 0.50 -7.11 16.43
N THR A 122 0.51 -6.65 17.66
CA THR A 122 -0.22 -5.48 18.16
C THR A 122 0.78 -4.51 18.77
N GLN A 123 0.43 -3.24 18.91
CA GLN A 123 1.32 -2.28 19.55
C GLN A 123 1.68 -2.70 20.99
N GLU A 124 0.74 -3.32 21.70
CA GLU A 124 0.98 -3.85 23.05
C GLU A 124 2.04 -4.97 23.04
N LEU A 125 1.92 -5.95 22.12
CA LEU A 125 2.90 -7.02 22.00
C LEU A 125 4.27 -6.49 21.56
N LEU A 126 4.29 -5.53 20.64
CA LEU A 126 5.55 -4.89 20.24
C LEU A 126 6.21 -4.19 21.42
N LEU A 127 5.45 -3.52 22.30
CA LEU A 127 6.00 -2.90 23.49
C LEU A 127 6.60 -3.93 24.45
N LEU A 128 5.87 -5.02 24.72
CA LEU A 128 6.33 -6.07 25.63
C LEU A 128 7.60 -6.75 25.11
N VAL A 129 7.58 -7.19 23.87
CA VAL A 129 8.73 -7.91 23.28
C VAL A 129 9.94 -6.98 23.12
N MET A 130 9.75 -5.73 22.72
CA MET A 130 10.85 -4.77 22.67
C MET A 130 11.43 -4.45 24.05
N GLU A 131 10.59 -4.38 25.09
CA GLU A 131 11.06 -4.24 26.47
C GLU A 131 11.86 -5.47 26.94
N GLU A 132 11.42 -6.67 26.59
CA GLU A 132 12.14 -7.92 26.87
C GLU A 132 13.50 -8.00 26.14
N LEU A 133 13.56 -7.58 24.89
CA LEU A 133 14.77 -7.64 24.06
C LEU A 133 15.80 -6.56 24.42
N THR A 134 15.33 -5.33 24.67
CA THR A 134 16.20 -4.17 24.79
C THR A 134 16.34 -3.62 26.22
N GLY A 135 15.47 -4.05 27.13
CA GLY A 135 15.34 -3.46 28.48
C GLY A 135 14.73 -2.04 28.47
N ILE A 136 14.33 -1.53 27.32
CA ILE A 136 13.84 -0.15 27.16
C ILE A 136 12.32 -0.12 27.08
N ARG A 137 11.69 0.49 28.11
CA ARG A 137 10.25 0.70 28.13
C ARG A 137 9.88 2.07 27.56
N ILE A 138 8.99 2.09 26.56
CA ILE A 138 8.40 3.31 25.99
C ILE A 138 6.88 3.29 26.14
N SER A 139 6.24 4.46 26.03
CA SER A 139 4.77 4.56 26.07
C SER A 139 4.14 4.10 24.75
N GLN A 140 2.88 3.67 24.78
CA GLN A 140 2.11 3.31 23.61
C GLN A 140 2.03 4.47 22.59
N SER A 141 1.89 5.71 23.08
CA SER A 141 1.89 6.90 22.21
C SER A 141 3.25 7.12 21.52
N ARG A 142 4.38 6.79 22.20
CA ARG A 142 5.70 6.85 21.57
C ARG A 142 5.87 5.73 20.54
N MET A 143 5.43 4.50 20.85
CA MET A 143 5.43 3.39 19.90
C MET A 143 4.61 3.72 18.65
N SER A 144 3.42 4.28 18.81
CA SER A 144 2.57 4.68 17.67
C SER A 144 3.24 5.72 16.78
N ARG A 145 3.93 6.71 17.35
CA ARG A 145 4.71 7.70 16.59
C ARG A 145 5.91 7.06 15.90
N LEU A 146 6.64 6.21 16.62
CA LEU A 146 7.81 5.51 16.09
C LEU A 146 7.46 4.63 14.89
N LEU A 147 6.35 3.89 14.96
CA LEU A 147 5.85 3.11 13.82
C LEU A 147 5.56 4.02 12.61
N GLY A 148 5.00 5.21 12.82
CA GLY A 148 4.78 6.20 11.76
C GLY A 148 6.10 6.78 11.22
N GLU A 149 7.05 7.13 12.08
CA GLU A 149 8.40 7.61 11.71
C GLU A 149 9.16 6.58 10.85
N LEU A 150 8.99 5.29 11.16
CA LEU A 150 9.58 4.15 10.42
C LEU A 150 8.72 3.68 9.23
N GLU A 151 7.69 4.42 8.85
CA GLU A 151 6.76 4.07 7.77
C GLU A 151 6.05 2.71 7.93
N ILE A 152 6.00 2.19 9.16
CA ILE A 152 5.30 0.95 9.49
C ILE A 152 3.80 1.24 9.64
N ARG A 153 2.99 0.56 8.83
CA ARG A 153 1.53 0.72 8.84
C ARG A 153 0.82 -0.60 9.06
N LEU A 154 -0.32 -0.55 9.70
CA LEU A 154 -1.23 -1.69 9.76
C LEU A 154 -1.83 -1.94 8.37
N GLY A 155 -1.67 -3.14 7.85
CA GLY A 155 -2.17 -3.53 6.54
C GLY A 155 -2.69 -4.97 6.54
N ARG A 156 -3.42 -5.36 5.49
CA ARG A 156 -3.81 -6.75 5.28
C ARG A 156 -2.72 -7.47 4.51
N PRO A 157 -2.11 -8.55 5.05
CA PRO A 157 -1.14 -9.34 4.31
C PRO A 157 -1.82 -10.03 3.12
N LYS A 158 -1.10 -10.12 2.00
CA LYS A 158 -1.54 -10.87 0.84
C LYS A 158 -1.21 -12.36 1.08
N PRO A 159 -2.19 -13.28 0.98
CA PRO A 159 -1.89 -14.70 1.04
C PRO A 159 -1.05 -15.09 -0.18
N VAL A 160 0.07 -15.74 0.05
CA VAL A 160 0.97 -16.22 -1.02
C VAL A 160 1.19 -17.72 -0.84
N VAL A 161 0.83 -18.49 -1.86
CA VAL A 161 1.18 -19.89 -1.94
C VAL A 161 2.48 -20.01 -2.72
N GLY A 162 3.51 -20.52 -2.08
CA GLY A 162 4.81 -20.72 -2.73
C GLY A 162 4.75 -21.77 -3.85
N CYS A 163 5.41 -21.51 -4.98
CA CYS A 163 5.56 -22.49 -6.02
C CYS A 163 6.40 -23.69 -5.50
N PRO A 164 5.89 -24.94 -5.57
CA PRO A 164 6.62 -26.11 -5.08
C PRO A 164 7.83 -26.48 -5.96
N TRP A 165 7.97 -25.87 -7.12
CA TRP A 165 9.10 -26.12 -8.02
C TRP A 165 10.34 -25.35 -7.56
N LYS A 166 11.53 -25.96 -7.74
CA LYS A 166 12.81 -25.28 -7.59
C LYS A 166 12.86 -24.05 -8.52
N LYS A 167 13.43 -22.93 -8.05
CA LYS A 167 13.52 -21.65 -8.78
C LYS A 167 14.02 -21.81 -10.21
N ALA A 168 15.07 -22.59 -10.42
CA ALA A 168 15.65 -22.84 -11.74
C ALA A 168 14.66 -23.53 -12.71
N ARG A 169 13.89 -24.53 -12.23
CA ARG A 169 12.86 -25.21 -13.03
C ARG A 169 11.74 -24.24 -13.42
N ARG A 170 11.28 -23.43 -12.45
CA ARG A 170 10.26 -22.41 -12.70
C ARG A 170 10.69 -21.41 -13.76
N ILE A 171 11.89 -20.84 -13.63
CA ILE A 171 12.44 -19.87 -14.59
C ILE A 171 12.58 -20.51 -15.98
N ARG A 172 13.10 -21.73 -16.06
CA ARG A 172 13.23 -22.45 -17.35
C ARG A 172 11.88 -22.62 -18.04
N ARG A 173 10.83 -22.98 -17.30
CA ARG A 173 9.49 -23.15 -17.87
C ARG A 173 8.92 -21.81 -18.37
N LEU A 174 9.05 -20.73 -17.62
CA LEU A 174 8.58 -19.41 -18.03
C LEU A 174 9.29 -18.94 -19.31
N ARG A 175 10.62 -19.07 -19.37
CA ARG A 175 11.37 -18.76 -20.59
C ARG A 175 10.98 -19.62 -21.81
N GLN A 176 10.57 -20.87 -21.59
CA GLN A 176 10.03 -21.69 -22.69
C GLN A 176 8.70 -21.13 -23.22
N LEU A 177 7.84 -20.61 -22.34
CA LEU A 177 6.56 -20.01 -22.76
C LEU A 177 6.79 -18.64 -23.45
N GLU A 178 7.71 -17.84 -22.95
CA GLU A 178 8.12 -16.58 -23.58
C GLU A 178 8.65 -16.85 -25.01
N ARG A 179 9.57 -17.77 -25.16
CA ARG A 179 10.09 -18.18 -26.50
C ARG A 179 8.99 -18.69 -27.43
N LEU A 180 8.04 -19.47 -26.92
CA LEU A 180 6.90 -19.93 -27.70
C LEU A 180 6.14 -18.75 -28.30
N ILE A 181 5.90 -17.69 -27.52
CA ILE A 181 5.20 -16.49 -27.98
C ILE A 181 6.03 -15.74 -29.02
N GLU A 182 7.33 -15.59 -28.78
CA GLU A 182 8.26 -14.87 -29.67
C GLU A 182 8.47 -15.56 -31.03
N THR A 183 8.57 -16.90 -31.01
CA THR A 183 8.90 -17.69 -32.21
C THR A 183 7.70 -18.35 -32.89
N LEU A 184 6.48 -17.96 -32.47
CA LEU A 184 5.26 -18.56 -33.01
C LEU A 184 5.08 -18.24 -34.48
N PRO A 185 4.81 -19.25 -35.37
CA PRO A 185 4.46 -19.05 -36.76
C PRO A 185 3.22 -18.16 -36.94
N GLU A 186 3.11 -17.47 -38.08
CA GLU A 186 1.98 -16.58 -38.36
C GLU A 186 0.64 -17.30 -38.47
N ASP A 187 0.66 -18.56 -38.92
CA ASP A 187 -0.51 -19.41 -39.05
C ASP A 187 -0.93 -20.10 -37.72
N GLU A 188 -0.21 -19.87 -36.64
CA GLU A 188 -0.51 -20.37 -35.28
C GLU A 188 -0.85 -19.24 -34.33
N VAL A 189 -1.60 -19.57 -33.25
CA VAL A 189 -2.08 -18.59 -32.25
C VAL A 189 -1.68 -19.02 -30.87
N VAL A 190 -1.30 -18.09 -30.01
CA VAL A 190 -1.03 -18.35 -28.58
C VAL A 190 -1.94 -17.50 -27.70
N LEU A 191 -2.65 -18.16 -26.79
CA LEU A 191 -3.67 -17.58 -25.92
C LEU A 191 -3.31 -17.81 -24.45
N TYR A 192 -3.58 -16.82 -23.60
CA TYR A 192 -3.68 -17.01 -22.16
C TYR A 192 -5.13 -17.33 -21.82
N ALA A 193 -5.38 -18.43 -21.13
CA ALA A 193 -6.73 -18.84 -20.73
C ALA A 193 -6.87 -18.97 -19.22
N ASP A 194 -8.06 -18.66 -18.72
CA ASP A 194 -8.44 -18.77 -17.30
C ASP A 194 -9.94 -18.64 -17.12
N GLU A 195 -10.47 -19.07 -15.96
CA GLU A 195 -11.86 -18.95 -15.61
C GLU A 195 -12.07 -17.98 -14.44
N VAL A 196 -13.13 -17.18 -14.57
CA VAL A 196 -13.58 -16.26 -13.53
C VAL A 196 -14.98 -16.58 -13.05
N ASP A 197 -15.22 -16.47 -11.74
CA ASP A 197 -16.54 -16.60 -11.13
C ASP A 197 -17.19 -15.23 -10.92
N ILE A 198 -18.42 -15.10 -11.44
CA ILE A 198 -19.28 -13.94 -11.27
C ILE A 198 -20.31 -14.28 -10.21
N ASN A 199 -20.28 -13.54 -9.11
CA ASN A 199 -21.18 -13.73 -7.98
C ASN A 199 -22.23 -12.62 -7.95
N LEU A 200 -23.51 -12.98 -7.78
CA LEU A 200 -24.58 -12.02 -7.66
C LEU A 200 -24.50 -11.21 -6.35
N ASN A 201 -24.01 -11.80 -5.27
CA ASN A 201 -23.63 -11.02 -4.10
C ASN A 201 -22.30 -10.32 -4.37
N PRO A 202 -22.24 -8.97 -4.34
CA PRO A 202 -21.04 -8.24 -4.69
C PRO A 202 -19.88 -8.54 -3.74
N LYS A 203 -18.67 -8.62 -4.27
CA LYS A 203 -17.47 -8.54 -3.47
C LYS A 203 -17.31 -7.09 -2.99
N ILE A 204 -17.21 -6.90 -1.68
CA ILE A 204 -17.06 -5.56 -1.11
C ILE A 204 -15.64 -5.06 -1.32
N GLY A 205 -15.50 -3.89 -1.91
CA GLY A 205 -14.25 -3.19 -2.13
C GLY A 205 -14.23 -1.80 -1.49
N PRO A 206 -13.06 -1.13 -1.48
CA PRO A 206 -12.96 0.24 -0.99
C PRO A 206 -13.90 1.19 -1.75
N ASP A 207 -14.48 2.14 -1.04
CA ASP A 207 -15.28 3.21 -1.60
C ASP A 207 -15.14 4.47 -0.73
N TYR A 208 -15.36 5.64 -1.31
CA TYR A 208 -15.35 6.89 -0.56
C TYR A 208 -16.61 7.01 0.29
N MET A 209 -16.44 7.38 1.55
CA MET A 209 -17.52 7.61 2.50
C MET A 209 -17.20 8.74 3.46
N LEU A 210 -18.21 9.35 4.04
CA LEU A 210 -18.02 10.39 5.03
C LEU A 210 -17.39 9.81 6.30
N ARG A 211 -16.49 10.58 6.92
CA ARG A 211 -15.84 10.17 8.18
C ARG A 211 -16.91 9.94 9.26
N GLY A 212 -16.82 8.81 9.93
CA GLY A 212 -17.79 8.41 10.97
C GLY A 212 -19.08 7.78 10.45
N THR A 213 -19.22 7.59 9.12
CA THR A 213 -20.37 6.86 8.55
C THR A 213 -19.90 5.55 7.94
N GLN A 214 -20.81 4.57 7.86
CA GLN A 214 -20.59 3.30 7.19
C GLN A 214 -21.48 3.20 5.95
N LYS A 215 -20.86 3.21 4.76
CA LYS A 215 -21.59 2.99 3.51
C LYS A 215 -22.02 1.52 3.40
N THR A 216 -23.25 1.29 2.97
CA THR A 216 -23.83 -0.05 2.80
C THR A 216 -24.04 -0.36 1.32
N VAL A 217 -23.83 -1.61 0.95
CA VAL A 217 -24.13 -2.15 -0.38
C VAL A 217 -25.25 -3.16 -0.20
N VAL A 218 -26.41 -2.89 -0.81
CA VAL A 218 -27.54 -3.79 -0.76
C VAL A 218 -27.22 -5.04 -1.58
N THR A 219 -27.32 -6.20 -0.95
CA THR A 219 -27.07 -7.49 -1.61
C THR A 219 -28.37 -8.27 -1.77
N PRO A 220 -28.54 -9.08 -2.83
CA PRO A 220 -29.72 -9.92 -3.02
C PRO A 220 -29.89 -11.00 -1.94
N GLY A 221 -28.85 -11.31 -1.15
CA GLY A 221 -28.88 -12.31 -0.08
C GLY A 221 -28.60 -13.72 -0.57
N LYS A 222 -29.47 -14.31 -1.38
CA LYS A 222 -29.23 -15.63 -1.98
C LYS A 222 -28.22 -15.49 -3.13
N ASN A 223 -27.00 -15.93 -2.91
CA ASN A 223 -25.94 -15.85 -3.92
C ASN A 223 -26.23 -16.81 -5.09
N GLN A 224 -26.16 -16.29 -6.30
CA GLN A 224 -26.10 -17.03 -7.54
C GLN A 224 -24.72 -16.87 -8.16
N LYS A 225 -24.29 -17.84 -8.98
CA LYS A 225 -23.01 -17.79 -9.66
C LYS A 225 -23.17 -18.07 -11.15
N ARG A 226 -22.34 -17.41 -11.94
CA ARG A 226 -22.04 -17.73 -13.33
C ARG A 226 -20.53 -17.81 -13.49
N TYR A 227 -20.07 -18.53 -14.45
CA TYR A 227 -18.65 -18.70 -14.71
C TYR A 227 -18.34 -18.34 -16.15
N LEU A 228 -17.25 -17.62 -16.35
CA LEU A 228 -16.73 -17.34 -17.66
C LEU A 228 -15.39 -18.05 -17.82
N ALA A 229 -15.19 -18.71 -18.97
CA ALA A 229 -13.85 -19.06 -19.42
C ALA A 229 -13.45 -18.10 -20.52
N GLY A 230 -12.33 -17.41 -20.32
CA GLY A 230 -11.81 -16.42 -21.24
C GLY A 230 -10.48 -16.84 -21.85
N ALA A 231 -10.20 -16.30 -23.04
CA ALA A 231 -8.92 -16.43 -23.69
C ALA A 231 -8.47 -15.08 -24.26
N LEU A 232 -7.23 -14.70 -23.94
CA LEU A 232 -6.58 -13.48 -24.38
C LEU A 232 -5.44 -13.83 -25.32
N ASP A 233 -5.50 -13.37 -26.56
CA ASP A 233 -4.45 -13.52 -27.54
C ASP A 233 -3.21 -12.73 -27.15
N ALA A 234 -2.08 -13.43 -27.04
CA ALA A 234 -0.83 -12.85 -26.54
C ALA A 234 -0.18 -11.87 -27.53
N LYS A 235 -0.52 -11.92 -28.81
CA LYS A 235 0.02 -11.03 -29.85
C LYS A 235 -0.94 -9.88 -30.22
N THR A 236 -2.24 -10.17 -30.29
CA THR A 236 -3.21 -9.22 -30.83
C THR A 236 -4.06 -8.53 -29.74
N GLY A 237 -4.04 -9.04 -28.51
CA GLY A 237 -4.93 -8.57 -27.44
C GLY A 237 -6.40 -8.91 -27.70
N LYS A 238 -6.73 -9.79 -28.66
CA LYS A 238 -8.11 -10.24 -28.89
C LYS A 238 -8.54 -11.04 -27.66
N LEU A 239 -9.65 -10.60 -27.04
CA LEU A 239 -10.27 -11.26 -25.89
C LEU A 239 -11.52 -12.00 -26.35
N THR A 240 -11.66 -13.26 -25.98
CA THR A 240 -12.84 -14.08 -26.24
C THR A 240 -13.29 -14.75 -24.95
N TRP A 241 -14.60 -15.05 -24.82
CA TRP A 241 -15.13 -15.71 -23.63
C TRP A 241 -16.36 -16.54 -23.93
N VAL A 242 -16.60 -17.50 -23.07
CA VAL A 242 -17.84 -18.30 -22.99
C VAL A 242 -18.42 -18.24 -21.59
N GLU A 243 -19.71 -18.36 -21.48
CA GLU A 243 -20.45 -18.39 -20.20
C GLU A 243 -21.01 -19.79 -19.94
N TRP A 244 -20.96 -20.21 -18.66
CA TRP A 244 -21.53 -21.48 -18.20
C TRP A 244 -22.02 -21.41 -16.76
N ASP A 245 -22.90 -22.34 -16.39
CA ASP A 245 -23.51 -22.40 -15.05
C ASP A 245 -22.57 -22.98 -13.98
N ARG A 246 -21.55 -23.71 -14.38
CA ARG A 246 -20.63 -24.40 -13.48
C ARG A 246 -19.17 -24.25 -13.92
N LYS A 247 -18.26 -24.16 -12.96
CA LYS A 247 -16.82 -24.22 -13.24
C LYS A 247 -16.40 -25.70 -13.30
N ASP A 248 -16.65 -26.31 -14.43
CA ASP A 248 -16.34 -27.73 -14.69
C ASP A 248 -15.68 -27.91 -16.08
N SER A 249 -15.38 -29.15 -16.43
CA SER A 249 -14.77 -29.47 -17.71
C SER A 249 -15.62 -29.06 -18.91
N ASN A 250 -16.96 -28.97 -18.76
CA ASN A 250 -17.83 -28.57 -19.89
C ASN A 250 -17.60 -27.10 -20.26
N LEU A 251 -17.40 -26.23 -19.27
CA LEU A 251 -17.05 -24.82 -19.52
C LEU A 251 -15.76 -24.72 -20.36
N PHE A 252 -14.71 -25.44 -19.97
CA PHE A 252 -13.44 -25.44 -20.70
C PHE A 252 -13.57 -26.08 -22.10
N ILE A 253 -14.30 -27.18 -22.21
CA ILE A 253 -14.57 -27.84 -23.50
C ILE A 253 -15.36 -26.91 -24.44
N LEU A 254 -16.37 -26.20 -23.94
CA LEU A 254 -17.10 -25.19 -24.68
C LEU A 254 -16.19 -24.11 -25.21
N GLN A 255 -15.27 -23.62 -24.38
CA GLN A 255 -14.25 -22.65 -24.79
C GLN A 255 -13.36 -23.20 -25.92
N LEU A 256 -12.86 -24.42 -25.79
CA LEU A 256 -12.03 -25.05 -26.83
C LEU A 256 -12.77 -25.12 -28.17
N TRP A 257 -14.01 -25.57 -28.17
CA TRP A 257 -14.83 -25.63 -29.39
C TRP A 257 -15.09 -24.25 -30.00
N GLN A 258 -15.39 -23.24 -29.15
CA GLN A 258 -15.57 -21.88 -29.63
C GLN A 258 -14.27 -21.36 -30.30
N LEU A 259 -13.12 -21.51 -29.64
CA LEU A 259 -11.84 -21.09 -30.17
C LEU A 259 -11.54 -21.73 -31.54
N VAL A 260 -11.73 -23.02 -31.67
CA VAL A 260 -11.42 -23.77 -32.91
C VAL A 260 -12.40 -23.49 -34.03
N LYS A 261 -13.73 -23.43 -33.74
CA LYS A 261 -14.76 -23.35 -34.78
C LYS A 261 -15.15 -21.93 -35.15
N ARG A 262 -15.00 -20.96 -34.24
CA ARG A 262 -15.49 -19.61 -34.43
C ARG A 262 -14.42 -18.54 -34.38
N ASP A 263 -13.59 -18.56 -33.36
CA ASP A 263 -12.69 -17.43 -33.08
C ASP A 263 -11.40 -17.51 -33.91
N TYR A 264 -10.87 -18.74 -34.13
CA TYR A 264 -9.64 -19.01 -34.87
C TYR A 264 -9.76 -20.24 -35.82
N PRO A 265 -10.78 -20.28 -36.72
CA PRO A 265 -11.04 -21.46 -37.57
C PRO A 265 -9.87 -21.75 -38.52
N ASN A 266 -9.15 -20.73 -38.98
CA ASN A 266 -8.06 -20.83 -39.91
C ASN A 266 -6.69 -21.05 -39.30
N ALA A 267 -6.56 -20.95 -37.93
CA ALA A 267 -5.29 -21.20 -37.28
C ALA A 267 -4.87 -22.65 -37.46
N LYS A 268 -3.62 -22.92 -37.81
CA LYS A 268 -3.09 -24.26 -37.90
C LYS A 268 -3.05 -24.97 -36.55
N CYS A 269 -2.58 -24.25 -35.50
CA CYS A 269 -2.55 -24.70 -34.16
C CYS A 269 -2.89 -23.56 -33.19
N ILE A 270 -3.65 -23.84 -32.14
CA ILE A 270 -3.97 -22.92 -31.07
C ILE A 270 -3.24 -23.39 -29.81
N HIS A 271 -2.21 -22.63 -29.41
CA HIS A 271 -1.48 -22.85 -28.18
C HIS A 271 -2.18 -22.14 -27.02
N ILE A 272 -2.51 -22.86 -25.95
CA ILE A 272 -3.23 -22.30 -24.80
C ILE A 272 -2.33 -22.39 -23.56
N ILE A 273 -1.95 -21.25 -23.02
CA ILE A 273 -1.21 -21.11 -21.77
C ILE A 273 -2.25 -20.96 -20.64
N LEU A 274 -2.20 -21.85 -19.65
CA LEU A 274 -3.19 -21.94 -18.58
C LEU A 274 -2.57 -22.44 -17.28
N ASP A 275 -3.33 -22.38 -16.20
CA ASP A 275 -2.94 -22.88 -14.89
C ASP A 275 -3.09 -24.43 -14.80
N ASN A 276 -2.77 -24.97 -13.62
CA ASN A 276 -2.84 -26.43 -13.36
C ASN A 276 -4.19 -26.85 -12.76
N TYR A 277 -5.28 -26.12 -13.00
CA TYR A 277 -6.57 -26.49 -12.46
C TYR A 277 -7.03 -27.83 -13.06
N SER A 278 -7.65 -28.68 -12.22
CA SER A 278 -7.94 -30.08 -12.56
C SER A 278 -8.88 -30.30 -13.75
N ILE A 279 -9.73 -29.31 -14.08
CA ILE A 279 -10.63 -29.41 -15.24
C ILE A 279 -9.87 -29.49 -16.57
N HIS A 280 -8.68 -28.90 -16.66
CA HIS A 280 -7.86 -28.87 -17.87
C HIS A 280 -7.21 -30.21 -18.18
N SER A 281 -7.03 -31.07 -17.17
CA SER A 281 -6.47 -32.43 -17.31
C SER A 281 -7.49 -33.55 -17.09
N SER A 282 -8.77 -33.24 -16.96
CA SER A 282 -9.84 -34.20 -16.72
C SER A 282 -9.99 -35.19 -17.85
N HIS A 283 -10.61 -36.35 -17.58
CA HIS A 283 -10.88 -37.38 -18.59
C HIS A 283 -11.72 -36.82 -19.75
N ARG A 284 -12.76 -36.03 -19.47
CA ARG A 284 -13.59 -35.38 -20.49
C ARG A 284 -12.80 -34.39 -21.37
N THR A 285 -11.94 -33.58 -20.76
CA THR A 285 -11.07 -32.67 -21.48
C THR A 285 -10.10 -33.40 -22.39
N ARG A 286 -9.52 -34.51 -21.92
CA ARG A 286 -8.62 -35.33 -22.77
C ARG A 286 -9.33 -35.93 -23.97
N ILE A 287 -10.58 -36.37 -23.85
CA ILE A 287 -11.40 -36.87 -24.97
C ILE A 287 -11.65 -35.70 -25.96
N ALA A 288 -12.04 -34.54 -25.47
CA ALA A 288 -12.26 -33.37 -26.34
C ALA A 288 -10.98 -32.95 -27.08
N LEU A 289 -9.84 -32.91 -26.40
CA LEU A 289 -8.54 -32.62 -27.02
C LEU A 289 -8.15 -33.66 -28.07
N ALA A 290 -8.38 -34.95 -27.80
CA ALA A 290 -8.15 -36.01 -28.79
C ALA A 290 -9.00 -35.85 -30.05
N ALA A 291 -10.25 -35.39 -29.90
CA ALA A 291 -11.14 -35.08 -31.03
C ALA A 291 -10.71 -33.83 -31.81
N LEU A 292 -10.03 -32.89 -31.17
CA LEU A 292 -9.48 -31.69 -31.81
C LEU A 292 -8.10 -31.93 -32.44
N GLY A 293 -7.44 -33.04 -32.09
CA GLY A 293 -6.12 -33.44 -32.63
C GLY A 293 -5.04 -32.38 -32.40
N ASP A 294 -4.20 -32.19 -33.42
CA ASP A 294 -3.09 -31.23 -33.38
C ASP A 294 -3.54 -29.74 -33.44
N LYS A 295 -4.83 -29.50 -33.56
CA LYS A 295 -5.40 -28.14 -33.62
C LYS A 295 -5.26 -27.38 -32.31
N VAL A 296 -5.11 -28.05 -31.16
CA VAL A 296 -4.99 -27.43 -29.83
C VAL A 296 -3.84 -28.06 -29.05
N ARG A 297 -2.98 -27.21 -28.47
CA ARG A 297 -1.89 -27.62 -27.58
C ARG A 297 -1.94 -26.84 -26.27
N LEU A 298 -2.00 -27.57 -25.16
CA LEU A 298 -2.03 -26.97 -23.81
C LEU A 298 -0.60 -26.79 -23.26
N HIS A 299 -0.36 -25.63 -22.67
CA HIS A 299 0.90 -25.26 -22.05
C HIS A 299 0.68 -24.82 -20.61
N PHE A 300 0.98 -25.69 -19.66
CA PHE A 300 0.76 -25.39 -18.25
C PHE A 300 1.83 -24.45 -17.69
N LEU A 301 1.38 -23.45 -16.95
CA LEU A 301 2.19 -22.58 -16.13
C LEU A 301 2.82 -23.35 -14.96
N PRO A 302 3.91 -22.86 -14.37
CA PRO A 302 4.35 -23.38 -13.08
C PRO A 302 3.23 -23.22 -12.03
N PRO A 303 3.09 -24.17 -11.07
CA PRO A 303 2.09 -24.04 -10.02
C PRO A 303 2.21 -22.72 -9.26
N TYR A 304 1.07 -22.14 -8.88
CA TYR A 304 0.98 -20.90 -8.10
C TYR A 304 1.75 -19.69 -8.70
N CYS A 305 1.68 -19.54 -10.01
CA CYS A 305 2.29 -18.41 -10.73
C CYS A 305 1.23 -17.60 -11.52
N PRO A 306 0.19 -17.06 -10.88
CA PRO A 306 -0.89 -16.33 -11.57
C PRO A 306 -0.40 -15.05 -12.25
N ASP A 307 0.62 -14.38 -11.72
CA ASP A 307 1.16 -13.14 -12.29
C ASP A 307 1.68 -13.30 -13.74
N HIS A 308 1.95 -14.55 -14.17
CA HIS A 308 2.36 -14.90 -15.53
C HIS A 308 1.20 -15.31 -16.44
N ASN A 309 -0.04 -15.35 -15.95
CA ASN A 309 -1.23 -15.50 -16.77
C ASN A 309 -1.85 -14.12 -17.03
N HIS A 310 -1.59 -13.57 -18.20
CA HIS A 310 -1.95 -12.17 -18.49
C HIS A 310 -3.45 -11.89 -18.46
N ILE A 311 -4.29 -12.88 -18.68
CA ILE A 311 -5.75 -12.74 -18.60
C ILE A 311 -6.25 -12.43 -17.16
N GLU A 312 -5.46 -12.77 -16.13
CA GLU A 312 -5.76 -12.43 -14.73
C GLU A 312 -5.91 -10.91 -14.51
N ARG A 313 -5.19 -10.10 -15.30
CA ARG A 313 -5.33 -8.64 -15.27
C ARG A 313 -6.70 -8.20 -15.77
N VAL A 314 -7.22 -8.87 -16.79
CA VAL A 314 -8.57 -8.61 -17.32
C VAL A 314 -9.63 -8.94 -16.28
N TRP A 315 -9.47 -10.05 -15.56
CA TRP A 315 -10.39 -10.42 -14.49
C TRP A 315 -10.33 -9.47 -13.30
N ARG A 316 -9.16 -8.98 -12.96
CA ARG A 316 -9.00 -7.96 -11.92
C ARG A 316 -9.69 -6.67 -12.31
N ASP A 317 -9.46 -6.18 -13.54
CA ASP A 317 -10.14 -4.99 -14.07
C ASP A 317 -11.66 -5.17 -14.08
N LEU A 318 -12.17 -6.34 -14.48
CA LEU A 318 -13.60 -6.67 -14.46
C LEU A 318 -14.16 -6.59 -13.03
N HIS A 319 -13.45 -7.16 -12.06
CA HIS A 319 -13.88 -7.09 -10.66
C HIS A 319 -13.88 -5.66 -10.14
N ASP A 320 -12.85 -4.89 -10.46
CA ASP A 320 -12.72 -3.52 -9.97
C ASP A 320 -13.75 -2.57 -10.56
N ASN A 321 -14.17 -2.79 -11.80
CA ASN A 321 -15.08 -1.88 -12.51
C ASN A 321 -16.54 -2.33 -12.53
N VAL A 322 -16.83 -3.62 -12.38
CA VAL A 322 -18.21 -4.14 -12.55
C VAL A 322 -18.69 -4.90 -11.33
N THR A 323 -17.95 -5.90 -10.84
CA THR A 323 -18.52 -6.83 -9.85
C THR A 323 -18.28 -6.43 -8.39
N ARG A 324 -17.40 -5.44 -8.12
CA ARG A 324 -17.27 -4.85 -6.78
C ARG A 324 -18.38 -3.84 -6.53
N ASN A 325 -18.97 -3.92 -5.34
CA ASN A 325 -19.99 -2.97 -4.88
C ASN A 325 -21.15 -2.77 -5.86
N HIS A 326 -21.38 -3.70 -6.82
CA HIS A 326 -22.47 -3.58 -7.79
C HIS A 326 -23.85 -3.63 -7.10
N ARG A 327 -24.86 -3.13 -7.78
CA ARG A 327 -26.23 -3.02 -7.26
C ARG A 327 -27.24 -3.85 -8.07
N CYS A 328 -26.77 -4.72 -8.97
CA CYS A 328 -27.63 -5.58 -9.77
C CYS A 328 -28.43 -6.51 -8.88
N ARG A 329 -29.71 -6.67 -9.18
CA ARG A 329 -30.64 -7.50 -8.42
C ARG A 329 -30.77 -8.91 -8.98
N THR A 330 -30.47 -9.11 -10.25
CA THR A 330 -30.53 -10.39 -10.94
C THR A 330 -29.22 -10.74 -11.61
N MET A 331 -28.96 -12.04 -11.78
CA MET A 331 -27.77 -12.52 -12.48
C MET A 331 -27.74 -12.06 -13.95
N ASN A 332 -28.91 -12.02 -14.61
CA ASN A 332 -28.97 -11.59 -15.99
C ASN A 332 -28.62 -10.10 -16.17
N GLU A 333 -29.04 -9.25 -15.23
CA GLU A 333 -28.65 -7.84 -15.20
C GLU A 333 -27.13 -7.71 -15.03
N LEU A 334 -26.53 -8.42 -14.05
CA LEU A 334 -25.11 -8.40 -13.83
C LEU A 334 -24.31 -8.91 -15.05
N MET A 335 -24.76 -9.98 -15.68
CA MET A 335 -24.10 -10.55 -16.86
C MET A 335 -24.14 -9.62 -18.08
N LYS A 336 -25.21 -8.82 -18.24
CA LYS A 336 -25.25 -7.76 -19.27
C LYS A 336 -24.14 -6.73 -19.05
N GLU A 337 -23.98 -6.25 -17.82
CA GLU A 337 -22.91 -5.30 -17.47
C GLU A 337 -21.51 -5.93 -17.68
N VAL A 338 -21.32 -7.18 -17.26
CA VAL A 338 -20.08 -7.94 -17.46
C VAL A 338 -19.75 -8.05 -18.95
N CYS A 339 -20.71 -8.48 -19.79
CA CYS A 339 -20.48 -8.63 -21.23
C CYS A 339 -20.21 -7.27 -21.92
N ALA A 340 -20.94 -6.23 -21.57
CA ALA A 340 -20.72 -4.88 -22.09
C ALA A 340 -19.30 -4.36 -21.73
N TYR A 341 -18.88 -4.56 -20.49
CA TYR A 341 -17.55 -4.20 -20.05
C TYR A 341 -16.45 -4.97 -20.82
N LEU A 342 -16.60 -6.30 -20.95
CA LEU A 342 -15.62 -7.11 -21.67
C LEU A 342 -15.51 -6.73 -23.15
N GLN A 343 -16.61 -6.35 -23.80
CA GLN A 343 -16.60 -5.84 -25.19
C GLN A 343 -15.81 -4.53 -25.28
N THR A 344 -16.03 -3.60 -24.37
CA THR A 344 -15.28 -2.34 -24.32
C THR A 344 -13.81 -2.60 -24.02
N ARG A 345 -13.50 -3.48 -23.04
CA ARG A 345 -12.12 -3.83 -22.67
C ARG A 345 -11.37 -4.52 -23.80
N GLN A 346 -12.04 -5.36 -24.59
CA GLN A 346 -11.48 -5.99 -25.78
C GLN A 346 -10.98 -4.96 -26.82
N GLN A 347 -11.73 -3.88 -27.03
CA GLN A 347 -11.32 -2.81 -27.94
C GLN A 347 -10.07 -2.09 -27.40
N ALA A 348 -10.04 -1.77 -26.12
CA ALA A 348 -8.90 -1.16 -25.47
C ALA A 348 -7.64 -2.04 -25.52
N LEU A 349 -7.78 -3.34 -25.22
CA LEU A 349 -6.68 -4.31 -25.29
C LEU A 349 -6.08 -4.39 -26.69
N ARG A 350 -6.88 -4.50 -27.74
CA ARG A 350 -6.38 -4.51 -29.11
C ARG A 350 -5.57 -3.27 -29.44
N HIS A 351 -6.01 -2.11 -28.97
CA HIS A 351 -5.28 -0.86 -29.19
C HIS A 351 -3.96 -0.80 -28.38
N GLU A 352 -3.97 -1.29 -27.15
CA GLU A 352 -2.77 -1.39 -26.30
C GLU A 352 -1.72 -2.30 -26.96
N TYR A 353 -2.12 -3.47 -27.44
CA TYR A 353 -1.22 -4.43 -28.09
C TYR A 353 -0.72 -3.92 -29.44
N ALA A 354 -1.55 -3.27 -30.23
CA ALA A 354 -1.11 -2.66 -31.49
C ALA A 354 -0.03 -1.59 -31.27
N LYS A 355 -0.13 -0.79 -30.23
CA LYS A 355 0.89 0.19 -29.85
C LYS A 355 2.20 -0.46 -29.41
N GLN A 356 2.15 -1.58 -28.67
CA GLN A 356 3.34 -2.30 -28.23
C GLN A 356 4.09 -2.94 -29.38
N CYS A 357 3.39 -3.40 -30.43
CA CYS A 357 4.01 -3.95 -31.64
C CYS A 357 4.61 -2.87 -32.55
N ALA A 358 4.18 -1.61 -32.43
CA ALA A 358 4.66 -0.50 -33.24
C ALA A 358 5.85 0.27 -32.58
N ALA A 359 6.17 -0.01 -31.34
CA ALA A 359 7.27 0.58 -30.58
C ALA A 359 8.49 -0.33 -30.52
#